data_03d98aacfe6274d5d445ad4e75c9b780
#
_entry.id   03d98aacfe6274d5d445ad4e75c9b780
#
_cell.length_a   1.000
_cell.length_b   1.000
_cell.length_c   1.000
_cell.angle_alpha   90.00
_cell.angle_beta   90.00
_cell.angle_gamma   90.00
#
_symmetry.space_group_name_H-M   'P 1'
#
loop_
_entity.id
_entity.type
_entity.pdbx_description
1 polymer ?
#
loop_
_entity_poly.entity_id
_entity_poly.type
_entity_poly.pdbx_seq_one_letter_code
_entity_poly.pdbx_strand_id
1 'polypeptide(L)'
;MKIIFIGDIVGKQARETLIKKIPDIKSKYVSDVIIANAENSAAGYGLTKKIAVQLLESGVDVITLGNHAWDQKEMLSYIEECPKIVRALNYPEGVPGKGFYELELNDGRKIIIVQVMLRLFMESARTTKNAHLS
;
A
#
# COMPACT_ATOMS: atom_id res chain seq x y z
N MET A 1 15.41 -5.68 14.33
CA MET A 1 14.08 -5.55 13.70
C MET A 1 14.01 -6.48 12.50
N LYS A 2 12.95 -7.27 12.40
CA LYS A 2 12.72 -8.18 11.28
C LYS A 2 11.49 -7.72 10.49
N ILE A 3 11.69 -7.35 9.23
CA ILE A 3 10.67 -6.83 8.33
C ILE A 3 10.43 -7.84 7.23
N ILE A 4 9.16 -8.12 6.94
CA ILE A 4 8.74 -8.90 5.77
C ILE A 4 8.09 -7.95 4.80
N PHE A 5 8.60 -7.92 3.57
CA PHE A 5 8.00 -7.19 2.47
C PHE A 5 7.38 -8.18 1.48
N ILE A 6 6.09 -7.98 1.19
CA ILE A 6 5.33 -8.78 0.23
C ILE A 6 5.10 -7.90 -1.00
N GLY A 7 5.75 -8.26 -2.11
CA GLY A 7 5.66 -7.53 -3.36
C GLY A 7 4.47 -7.95 -4.20
N ASP A 8 3.92 -7.00 -4.92
CA ASP A 8 3.01 -7.12 -6.06
C ASP A 8 1.91 -8.21 -5.93
N ILE A 9 0.95 -7.95 -5.06
CA ILE A 9 -0.23 -8.81 -4.91
C ILE A 9 -1.16 -8.57 -6.12
N VAL A 10 -1.25 -9.54 -7.00
CA VAL A 10 -2.07 -9.45 -8.22
C VAL A 10 -3.30 -10.34 -8.13
N GLY A 11 -4.48 -9.71 -8.10
CA GLY A 11 -5.77 -10.39 -8.23
C GLY A 11 -6.27 -11.12 -6.98
N LYS A 12 -7.44 -11.72 -7.14
CA LYS A 12 -8.21 -12.33 -6.04
C LYS A 12 -7.50 -13.53 -5.42
N GLN A 13 -7.00 -14.44 -6.24
CA GLN A 13 -6.42 -15.71 -5.75
C GLN A 13 -5.14 -15.47 -4.92
N ALA A 14 -4.25 -14.60 -5.41
CA ALA A 14 -3.04 -14.22 -4.66
C ALA A 14 -3.39 -13.57 -3.34
N ARG A 15 -4.33 -12.64 -3.35
CA ARG A 15 -4.81 -11.93 -2.16
C ARG A 15 -5.42 -12.86 -1.12
N GLU A 16 -6.33 -13.75 -1.52
CA GLU A 16 -6.97 -14.70 -0.60
C GLU A 16 -5.97 -15.69 0.00
N THR A 17 -5.03 -16.17 -0.81
CA THR A 17 -3.95 -17.04 -0.34
C THR A 17 -3.08 -16.32 0.68
N LEU A 18 -2.69 -15.08 0.39
CA LEU A 18 -1.88 -14.27 1.29
C LEU A 18 -2.58 -14.05 2.62
N ILE A 19 -3.83 -13.57 2.60
CA ILE A 19 -4.61 -13.30 3.82
C ILE A 19 -4.64 -14.51 4.75
N LYS A 20 -4.81 -15.72 4.19
CA LYS A 20 -4.79 -16.97 4.96
C LYS A 20 -3.41 -17.30 5.54
N LYS A 21 -2.34 -16.92 4.86
CA LYS A 21 -0.96 -17.27 5.22
C LYS A 21 -0.24 -16.24 6.10
N ILE A 22 -0.70 -15.01 6.16
CA ILE A 22 -0.04 -13.95 6.95
C ILE A 22 0.16 -14.33 8.42
N PRO A 23 -0.82 -14.87 9.15
CA PRO A 23 -0.60 -15.27 10.54
C PRO A 23 0.52 -16.32 10.70
N ASP A 24 0.56 -17.32 9.81
CA ASP A 24 1.60 -18.35 9.83
C ASP A 24 2.98 -17.77 9.48
N ILE A 25 3.03 -16.88 8.49
CA ILE A 25 4.26 -16.18 8.09
C ILE A 25 4.80 -15.35 9.25
N LYS A 26 3.94 -14.56 9.89
CA LYS A 26 4.31 -13.73 11.02
C LYS A 26 4.88 -14.55 12.18
N SER A 27 4.24 -15.65 12.50
CA SER A 27 4.66 -16.58 13.56
C SER A 27 5.96 -17.30 13.19
N LYS A 28 6.02 -17.89 12.00
CA LYS A 28 7.19 -18.67 11.53
C LYS A 28 8.47 -17.85 11.51
N TYR A 29 8.40 -16.62 11.04
CA TYR A 29 9.57 -15.76 10.89
C TYR A 29 9.79 -14.81 12.07
N VAL A 30 8.86 -14.77 13.03
CA VAL A 30 8.89 -13.85 14.18
C VAL A 30 9.14 -12.42 13.70
N SER A 31 8.31 -11.96 12.75
CA SER A 31 8.49 -10.64 12.15
C SER A 31 7.91 -9.53 13.03
N ASP A 32 8.63 -8.42 13.11
CA ASP A 32 8.17 -7.20 13.78
C ASP A 32 7.16 -6.43 12.91
N VAL A 33 7.38 -6.42 11.59
CA VAL A 33 6.58 -5.64 10.63
C VAL A 33 6.34 -6.42 9.35
N ILE A 34 5.12 -6.36 8.83
CA ILE A 34 4.74 -6.85 7.49
C ILE A 34 4.26 -5.69 6.65
N ILE A 35 4.94 -5.47 5.53
CA ILE A 35 4.59 -4.46 4.53
C ILE A 35 4.13 -5.18 3.26
N ALA A 36 3.05 -4.74 2.64
CA ALA A 36 2.53 -5.35 1.42
C ALA A 36 2.29 -4.30 0.33
N ASN A 37 2.78 -4.56 -0.89
CA ASN A 37 2.39 -3.79 -2.06
C ASN A 37 1.09 -4.36 -2.63
N ALA A 38 0.05 -3.53 -2.64
CA ALA A 38 -1.30 -3.94 -3.03
C ALA A 38 -1.88 -3.12 -4.20
N GLU A 39 -1.05 -2.44 -4.98
CA GLU A 39 -1.50 -1.61 -6.09
C GLU A 39 -2.22 -2.37 -7.21
N ASN A 40 -2.02 -3.69 -7.31
CA ASN A 40 -2.64 -4.58 -8.30
C ASN A 40 -3.65 -5.57 -7.69
N SER A 41 -4.01 -5.40 -6.43
CA SER A 41 -4.81 -6.37 -5.69
C SER A 41 -6.28 -6.46 -6.12
N ALA A 42 -6.83 -5.39 -6.69
CA ALA A 42 -8.16 -5.36 -7.27
C ALA A 42 -8.12 -5.74 -8.77
N ALA A 43 -7.93 -7.02 -9.05
CA ALA A 43 -7.87 -7.58 -10.42
C ALA A 43 -6.82 -6.89 -11.33
N GLY A 44 -5.70 -6.46 -10.76
CA GLY A 44 -4.65 -5.74 -11.48
C GLY A 44 -4.85 -4.21 -11.55
N TYR A 45 -5.89 -3.68 -10.93
CA TYR A 45 -6.28 -2.26 -11.03
C TYR A 45 -6.54 -1.62 -9.66
N GLY A 46 -5.47 -1.30 -8.96
CA GLY A 46 -5.55 -0.55 -7.72
C GLY A 46 -5.95 -1.36 -6.48
N LEU A 47 -6.40 -0.66 -5.47
CA LEU A 47 -6.80 -1.17 -4.16
C LEU A 47 -8.18 -0.62 -3.79
N THR A 48 -9.08 -1.49 -3.35
CA THR A 48 -10.38 -1.10 -2.78
C THR A 48 -10.29 -0.98 -1.25
N LYS A 49 -11.20 -0.20 -0.65
CA LYS A 49 -11.34 -0.12 0.81
C LYS A 49 -11.52 -1.50 1.45
N LYS A 50 -12.42 -2.32 0.88
CA LYS A 50 -12.67 -3.68 1.36
C LYS A 50 -11.41 -4.54 1.40
N ILE A 51 -10.62 -4.50 0.34
CA ILE A 51 -9.36 -5.27 0.25
C ILE A 51 -8.34 -4.73 1.26
N ALA A 52 -8.21 -3.41 1.38
CA ALA A 52 -7.31 -2.78 2.35
C ALA A 52 -7.64 -3.24 3.78
N VAL A 53 -8.90 -3.19 4.16
CA VAL A 53 -9.36 -3.65 5.48
C VAL A 53 -9.02 -5.13 5.70
N GLN A 54 -9.28 -5.99 4.72
CA GLN A 54 -8.96 -7.42 4.81
C GLN A 54 -7.46 -7.68 5.01
N LEU A 55 -6.61 -6.97 4.28
CA LEU A 55 -5.16 -7.09 4.42
C LEU A 55 -4.68 -6.63 5.80
N LEU A 56 -5.13 -5.47 6.25
CA LEU A 56 -4.75 -4.93 7.57
C LEU A 56 -5.23 -5.83 8.71
N GLU A 57 -6.47 -6.31 8.65
CA GLU A 57 -7.01 -7.24 9.66
C GLU A 57 -6.29 -8.59 9.67
N SER A 58 -5.73 -9.03 8.55
CA SER A 58 -4.97 -10.28 8.48
C SER A 58 -3.58 -10.20 9.13
N GLY A 59 -3.07 -8.99 9.40
CA GLY A 59 -1.77 -8.76 10.04
C GLY A 59 -0.75 -8.00 9.20
N VAL A 60 -1.14 -7.47 8.04
CA VAL A 60 -0.32 -6.47 7.33
C VAL A 60 -0.32 -5.18 8.14
N ASP A 61 0.85 -4.62 8.38
CA ASP A 61 1.02 -3.40 9.16
C ASP A 61 0.92 -2.13 8.29
N VAL A 62 1.47 -2.18 7.07
CA VAL A 62 1.47 -1.06 6.11
C VAL A 62 1.25 -1.56 4.70
N ILE A 63 0.44 -0.84 3.94
CA ILE A 63 0.16 -1.10 2.53
C ILE A 63 0.84 -0.02 1.70
N THR A 64 1.57 -0.41 0.66
CA THR A 64 2.14 0.52 -0.32
C THR A 64 1.42 0.44 -1.65
N LEU A 65 1.31 1.58 -2.33
CA LEU A 65 0.72 1.72 -3.64
C LEU A 65 1.74 2.31 -4.62
N GLY A 66 1.56 2.02 -5.92
CA GLY A 66 2.38 2.57 -6.99
C GLY A 66 1.56 3.39 -7.99
N ASN A 67 1.78 3.17 -9.29
CA ASN A 67 1.11 3.90 -10.36
C ASN A 67 -0.40 3.60 -10.48
N HIS A 68 -0.88 2.47 -9.96
CA HIS A 68 -2.30 2.10 -9.93
C HIS A 68 -3.05 2.60 -8.68
N ALA A 69 -2.45 3.52 -7.92
CA ALA A 69 -3.01 4.02 -6.65
C ALA A 69 -4.45 4.57 -6.78
N TRP A 70 -4.78 5.17 -7.91
CA TRP A 70 -6.07 5.87 -8.14
C TRP A 70 -7.01 5.15 -9.10
N ASP A 71 -6.72 3.93 -9.50
CA ASP A 71 -7.58 3.17 -10.41
C ASP A 71 -8.95 2.87 -9.78
N GLN A 72 -8.99 2.72 -8.45
CA GLN A 72 -10.24 2.65 -7.69
C GLN A 72 -10.56 4.02 -7.09
N LYS A 73 -11.61 4.67 -7.58
CA LYS A 73 -11.97 6.05 -7.21
C LYS A 73 -12.21 6.24 -5.71
N GLU A 74 -12.74 5.24 -5.03
CA GLU A 74 -12.96 5.28 -3.57
C GLU A 74 -11.67 5.48 -2.78
N MET A 75 -10.51 5.11 -3.36
CA MET A 75 -9.22 5.29 -2.70
C MET A 75 -8.84 6.75 -2.52
N LEU A 76 -9.31 7.65 -3.38
CA LEU A 76 -9.07 9.09 -3.25
C LEU A 76 -9.54 9.65 -1.90
N SER A 77 -10.65 9.17 -1.38
CA SER A 77 -11.15 9.57 -0.07
C SER A 77 -10.66 8.65 1.06
N TYR A 78 -10.62 7.35 0.82
CA TYR A 78 -10.27 6.39 1.86
C TYR A 78 -8.81 6.50 2.33
N ILE A 79 -7.88 6.84 1.45
CA ILE A 79 -6.47 7.00 1.81
C ILE A 79 -6.24 8.10 2.87
N GLU A 80 -7.09 9.13 2.88
CA GLU A 80 -7.05 10.18 3.91
C GLU A 80 -7.50 9.65 5.29
N GLU A 81 -8.36 8.64 5.31
CA GLU A 81 -8.87 8.04 6.54
C GLU A 81 -7.92 6.95 7.07
N CYS A 82 -7.03 6.40 6.24
CA CYS A 82 -6.16 5.28 6.57
C CYS A 82 -4.68 5.61 6.35
N PRO A 83 -3.97 6.17 7.35
CA PRO A 83 -2.56 6.54 7.25
C PRO A 83 -1.62 5.37 6.93
N LYS A 84 -2.04 4.14 7.18
CA LYS A 84 -1.29 2.91 6.89
C LYS A 84 -1.23 2.57 5.40
N ILE A 85 -1.95 3.30 4.55
CA ILE A 85 -1.86 3.19 3.10
C ILE A 85 -0.96 4.30 2.59
N VAL A 86 0.17 3.93 1.99
CA VAL A 86 1.22 4.85 1.56
C VAL A 86 1.24 4.90 0.04
N ARG A 87 0.98 6.09 -0.51
CA ARG A 87 1.13 6.35 -1.95
C ARG A 87 2.57 6.75 -2.28
N ALA A 88 2.91 6.88 -3.56
CA ALA A 88 4.24 7.35 -3.91
C ALA A 88 4.50 8.79 -3.44
N LEU A 89 5.67 9.02 -2.83
CA LEU A 89 6.08 10.32 -2.30
C LEU A 89 6.23 11.36 -3.42
N ASN A 90 6.66 10.93 -4.59
CA ASN A 90 6.92 11.78 -5.75
C ASN A 90 5.68 12.08 -6.62
N TYR A 91 4.47 11.86 -6.11
CA TYR A 91 3.27 12.48 -6.67
C TYR A 91 3.30 14.01 -6.47
N PRO A 92 2.64 14.80 -7.33
CA PRO A 92 2.51 16.24 -7.15
C PRO A 92 1.88 16.62 -5.81
N GLU A 93 2.16 17.83 -5.34
CA GLU A 93 1.48 18.41 -4.18
C GLU A 93 -0.05 18.45 -4.38
N GLY A 94 -0.79 18.28 -3.30
CA GLY A 94 -2.25 18.27 -3.30
C GLY A 94 -2.91 16.94 -3.65
N VAL A 95 -2.13 15.92 -4.01
CA VAL A 95 -2.65 14.56 -4.17
C VAL A 95 -3.02 13.98 -2.79
N PRO A 96 -4.17 13.30 -2.65
CA PRO A 96 -4.58 12.71 -1.37
C PRO A 96 -3.56 11.73 -0.77
N GLY A 97 -3.60 11.57 0.55
CA GLY A 97 -2.74 10.66 1.29
C GLY A 97 -1.32 11.16 1.46
N LYS A 98 -0.47 10.28 1.95
CA LYS A 98 0.95 10.57 2.23
C LYS A 98 1.87 9.56 1.56
N GLY A 99 3.07 10.00 1.21
CA GLY A 99 4.11 9.18 0.61
C GLY A 99 4.98 8.46 1.63
N PHE A 100 4.67 8.58 2.92
CA PHE A 100 5.38 7.91 4.01
C PHE A 100 4.44 7.61 5.18
N TYR A 101 4.85 6.65 6.00
CA TYR A 101 4.21 6.32 7.27
C TYR A 101 5.28 6.00 8.33
N GLU A 102 5.17 6.60 9.50
CA GLU A 102 5.98 6.26 10.66
C GLU A 102 5.24 5.25 11.52
N LEU A 103 5.84 4.07 11.69
CA LEU A 103 5.33 3.00 12.54
C LEU A 103 6.20 2.91 13.79
N GLU A 104 5.59 2.98 14.97
CA GLU A 104 6.21 2.69 16.24
C GLU A 104 5.81 1.31 16.75
N LEU A 105 6.81 0.51 17.08
CA LEU A 105 6.61 -0.82 17.68
C LEU A 105 6.34 -0.73 19.18
N ASN A 106 5.76 -1.79 19.75
CA ASN A 106 5.44 -1.83 21.19
C ASN A 106 6.65 -1.64 22.11
N ASP A 107 7.85 -1.94 21.64
CA ASP A 107 9.12 -1.74 22.37
C ASP A 107 9.76 -0.37 22.14
N GLY A 108 9.08 0.55 21.46
CA GLY A 108 9.51 1.92 21.19
C GLY A 108 10.39 2.10 19.95
N ARG A 109 10.79 1.02 19.27
CA ARG A 109 11.51 1.13 18.00
C ARG A 109 10.60 1.72 16.92
N LYS A 110 11.16 2.56 16.05
CA LYS A 110 10.45 3.24 14.98
C LYS A 110 10.97 2.84 13.60
N ILE A 111 10.07 2.81 12.63
CA ILE A 111 10.39 2.61 11.23
C ILE A 111 9.59 3.60 10.40
N ILE A 112 10.23 4.21 9.40
CA ILE A 112 9.56 5.04 8.41
C ILE A 112 9.51 4.27 7.10
N ILE A 113 8.30 4.06 6.60
CA ILE A 113 8.04 3.42 5.32
C ILE A 113 7.79 4.52 4.29
N VAL A 114 8.58 4.54 3.22
CA VAL A 114 8.48 5.50 2.12
C VAL A 114 8.27 4.75 0.82
N GLN A 115 7.30 5.17 0.03
CA GLN A 115 7.08 4.65 -1.32
C GLN A 115 7.50 5.69 -2.35
N VAL A 116 8.23 5.26 -3.38
CA VAL A 116 8.59 6.10 -4.53
C VAL A 116 8.31 5.36 -5.84
N MET A 117 7.98 6.11 -6.89
CA MET A 117 7.84 5.57 -8.24
C MET A 117 9.01 6.03 -9.10
N LEU A 118 9.59 5.08 -9.85
CA LEU A 118 10.53 5.40 -10.93
C LEU A 118 9.76 5.74 -12.20
N ARG A 119 10.31 6.64 -13.01
CA ARG A 119 9.68 7.11 -14.26
C ARG A 119 10.05 6.31 -15.51
N LEU A 120 10.78 5.23 -15.35
CA LEU A 120 11.25 4.44 -16.47
C LEU A 120 10.06 3.71 -17.12
N PHE A 121 9.76 4.00 -18.39
CA PHE A 121 8.64 3.44 -19.15
C PHE A 121 7.22 3.75 -18.62
N MET A 122 7.07 4.82 -17.80
CA MET A 122 5.78 5.24 -17.25
C MET A 122 5.46 6.68 -17.66
N GLU A 123 4.15 7.01 -17.76
CA GLU A 123 3.72 8.39 -17.91
C GLU A 123 4.18 9.23 -16.71
N SER A 124 4.54 10.48 -16.98
CA SER A 124 4.97 11.39 -15.92
C SER A 124 3.85 11.60 -14.90
N ALA A 125 4.12 11.38 -13.63
CA ALA A 125 3.19 11.69 -12.55
C ALA A 125 2.72 13.16 -12.51
N ARG A 126 3.41 14.04 -13.25
CA ARG A 126 3.05 15.46 -13.42
C ARG A 126 1.95 15.68 -14.47
N THR A 127 1.73 14.72 -15.37
CA THR A 127 0.77 14.90 -16.49
C THR A 127 -0.68 14.64 -16.07
N THR A 128 -0.89 14.02 -14.92
CA THR A 128 -2.23 13.70 -14.38
C THR A 128 -2.97 14.91 -13.79
N LYS A 129 -2.36 16.11 -13.73
CA LYS A 129 -3.04 17.31 -13.25
C LYS A 129 -4.29 17.69 -14.08
N ASN A 130 -4.40 17.23 -15.31
CA ASN A 130 -5.49 17.63 -16.21
C ASN A 130 -6.57 16.55 -16.44
N ALA A 131 -6.40 15.34 -15.96
CA ALA A 131 -7.33 14.24 -16.26
C ALA A 131 -8.39 13.99 -15.19
N HIS A 132 -8.25 14.57 -13.98
CA HIS A 132 -9.13 14.27 -12.84
C HIS A 132 -9.81 15.49 -12.20
N LEU A 133 -9.72 16.67 -12.82
CA LEU A 133 -10.39 17.90 -12.38
C LEU A 133 -11.53 18.36 -13.32
N SER A 134 -11.98 17.47 -14.20
CA SER A 134 -13.19 17.72 -15.02
C SER A 134 -14.32 16.83 -14.56
#